data_b1d7a28fc0e22b72aafcba2c0f379371
#
_entry.id   b1d7a28fc0e22b72aafcba2c0f379371
#
_cell.length_a   1.000
_cell.length_b   1.000
_cell.length_c   1.000
_cell.angle_alpha   90.00
_cell.angle_beta   90.00
_cell.angle_gamma   90.00
#
_symmetry.space_group_name_H-M   'P 1'
#
loop_
_entity.id
_entity.type
_entity.pdbx_description
1 polymer ?
#
loop_
_entity_poly.entity_id
_entity_poly.type
_entity_poly.pdbx_seq_one_letter_code
_entity_poly.pdbx_strand_id
1 'polypeptide(L)'
;QSETGNIETYLNNIIDNAPGSSGNQYTAPNNSQLNDWNAIIDFLLDHNLASARTKANQLNYQVTEFTDTSISPNQIFYVLEKESTSPNYWGTYVFSKTPVRNNLIIQAPHIKYDTNTGKQAVYCFKNTLARAVFLSGTHRCNSTNFSSCSGTTSVCSSSSQSYKTSDMAHNVTTMFQKTTENLFSNISNSVFIQLHGFGKRSSDP
;
A
#
# COMPACT_ATOMS: atom_id res chain seq x y z
N GLN A 1 -4.82 12.09 -14.59
CA GLN A 1 -4.71 10.96 -15.52
C GLN A 1 -5.93 10.07 -15.33
N SER A 2 -6.42 9.42 -16.43
CA SER A 2 -7.52 8.45 -16.40
C SER A 2 -7.11 7.23 -17.19
N GLU A 3 -7.45 6.05 -16.66
CA GLU A 3 -7.15 4.76 -17.29
C GLU A 3 -8.37 3.84 -17.25
N THR A 4 -8.39 2.84 -18.12
CA THR A 4 -9.49 1.88 -18.24
C THR A 4 -8.93 0.48 -18.47
N GLY A 5 -9.50 -0.53 -17.82
CA GLY A 5 -9.04 -1.91 -17.99
C GLY A 5 -9.47 -2.82 -16.85
N ASN A 6 -8.65 -3.82 -16.53
CA ASN A 6 -8.84 -4.70 -15.39
C ASN A 6 -7.92 -4.25 -14.25
N ILE A 7 -8.50 -3.75 -13.15
CA ILE A 7 -7.74 -3.24 -12.00
C ILE A 7 -6.85 -4.32 -11.36
N GLU A 8 -7.29 -5.57 -11.35
CA GLU A 8 -6.51 -6.68 -10.79
C GLU A 8 -5.24 -6.93 -11.62
N THR A 9 -5.34 -6.93 -12.95
CA THR A 9 -4.17 -7.04 -13.83
C THR A 9 -3.23 -5.86 -13.63
N TYR A 10 -3.77 -4.65 -13.54
CA TYR A 10 -2.99 -3.43 -13.33
C TYR A 10 -2.18 -3.50 -12.02
N LEU A 11 -2.83 -3.81 -10.92
CA LEU A 11 -2.18 -3.88 -9.60
C LEU A 11 -1.23 -5.07 -9.46
N ASN A 12 -1.53 -6.21 -10.08
CA ASN A 12 -0.63 -7.36 -10.11
C ASN A 12 0.66 -7.05 -10.86
N ASN A 13 0.61 -6.25 -11.94
CA ASN A 13 1.81 -5.77 -12.62
C ASN A 13 2.68 -4.88 -11.72
N ILE A 14 2.07 -4.02 -10.90
CA ILE A 14 2.79 -3.19 -9.91
C ILE A 14 3.50 -4.10 -8.89
N ILE A 15 2.80 -5.11 -8.36
CA ILE A 15 3.35 -6.08 -7.40
C ILE A 15 4.53 -6.83 -8.02
N ASP A 16 4.37 -7.34 -9.23
CA ASP A 16 5.39 -8.14 -9.91
C ASP A 16 6.67 -7.32 -10.18
N ASN A 17 6.55 -6.02 -10.46
CA ASN A 17 7.64 -5.10 -10.71
C ASN A 17 8.20 -4.39 -9.45
N ALA A 18 7.65 -4.63 -8.28
CA ALA A 18 8.13 -4.02 -7.05
C ALA A 18 9.57 -4.51 -6.72
N PRO A 19 10.45 -3.64 -6.19
CA PRO A 19 11.81 -3.99 -5.82
C PRO A 19 11.90 -5.16 -4.84
N GLY A 20 12.89 -6.04 -5.08
CA GLY A 20 13.22 -7.20 -4.24
C GLY A 20 13.92 -6.83 -2.93
N SER A 21 14.55 -7.84 -2.32
CA SER A 21 15.21 -7.74 -1.00
C SER A 21 16.50 -6.93 -1.00
N SER A 22 17.11 -6.69 -2.15
CA SER A 22 18.36 -5.96 -2.31
C SER A 22 18.13 -4.66 -3.10
N GLY A 23 19.08 -3.74 -3.04
CA GLY A 23 19.08 -2.52 -3.87
C GLY A 23 18.78 -1.22 -3.13
N ASN A 24 18.26 -1.28 -1.89
CA ASN A 24 18.06 -0.11 -1.02
C ASN A 24 17.25 1.03 -1.69
N GLN A 25 16.20 0.68 -2.43
CA GLN A 25 15.35 1.65 -3.12
C GLN A 25 14.36 2.37 -2.19
N TYR A 26 14.04 1.76 -1.02
CA TYR A 26 13.12 2.38 -0.09
C TYR A 26 13.79 3.55 0.65
N THR A 27 13.22 4.73 0.53
CA THR A 27 13.61 5.92 1.29
C THR A 27 12.51 6.26 2.28
N ALA A 28 12.84 6.36 3.57
CA ALA A 28 11.86 6.73 4.59
C ALA A 28 11.35 8.17 4.37
N PRO A 29 10.04 8.41 4.48
CA PRO A 29 9.50 9.76 4.36
C PRO A 29 9.89 10.62 5.58
N ASN A 30 10.01 11.93 5.37
CA ASN A 30 10.14 12.90 6.44
C ASN A 30 8.75 13.39 6.92
N ASN A 31 8.72 14.15 8.03
CA ASN A 31 7.48 14.62 8.64
C ASN A 31 6.67 15.54 7.70
N SER A 32 7.31 16.39 6.90
CA SER A 32 6.60 17.22 5.92
C SER A 32 5.90 16.36 4.88
N GLN A 33 6.59 15.35 4.35
CA GLN A 33 6.03 14.42 3.39
C GLN A 33 4.86 13.60 3.97
N LEU A 34 4.96 13.19 5.24
CA LEU A 34 3.85 12.50 5.94
C LEU A 34 2.61 13.42 6.10
N ASN A 35 2.81 14.71 6.39
CA ASN A 35 1.72 15.67 6.48
C ASN A 35 1.07 15.94 5.12
N ASP A 36 1.89 16.11 4.08
CA ASP A 36 1.41 16.29 2.71
C ASP A 36 0.65 15.05 2.22
N TRP A 37 1.13 13.86 2.59
CA TRP A 37 0.44 12.61 2.30
C TRP A 37 -0.93 12.52 2.95
N ASN A 38 -1.04 12.93 4.20
CA ASN A 38 -2.31 12.96 4.91
C ASN A 38 -3.35 13.81 4.16
N ALA A 39 -2.94 14.99 3.69
CA ALA A 39 -3.82 15.86 2.90
C ALA A 39 -4.23 15.22 1.56
N ILE A 40 -3.36 14.43 0.91
CA ILE A 40 -3.73 13.68 -0.30
C ILE A 40 -4.85 12.69 0.01
N ILE A 41 -4.73 11.94 1.11
CA ILE A 41 -5.75 10.96 1.51
C ILE A 41 -7.08 11.66 1.79
N ASP A 42 -7.08 12.77 2.52
CA ASP A 42 -8.30 13.56 2.78
C ASP A 42 -8.96 13.99 1.46
N PHE A 43 -8.21 14.53 0.50
CA PHE A 43 -8.75 14.90 -0.82
C PHE A 43 -9.31 13.70 -1.61
N LEU A 44 -8.71 12.52 -1.50
CA LEU A 44 -9.21 11.31 -2.15
C LEU A 44 -10.52 10.83 -1.52
N LEU A 45 -10.65 10.90 -0.19
CA LEU A 45 -11.89 10.59 0.53
C LEU A 45 -13.03 11.56 0.17
N ASP A 46 -12.70 12.83 -0.05
CA ASP A 46 -13.63 13.90 -0.45
C ASP A 46 -13.90 13.93 -1.97
N HIS A 47 -13.33 12.99 -2.74
CA HIS A 47 -13.41 12.95 -4.21
C HIS A 47 -12.84 14.21 -4.91
N ASN A 48 -12.00 14.98 -4.23
CA ASN A 48 -11.32 16.17 -4.79
C ASN A 48 -10.04 15.78 -5.53
N LEU A 49 -10.20 15.18 -6.71
CA LEU A 49 -9.06 14.67 -7.50
C LEU A 49 -8.10 15.76 -7.97
N ALA A 50 -8.59 16.99 -8.20
CA ALA A 50 -7.73 18.08 -8.64
C ALA A 50 -6.69 18.42 -7.56
N SER A 51 -7.13 18.62 -6.32
CA SER A 51 -6.25 18.88 -5.19
C SER A 51 -5.36 17.68 -4.86
N ALA A 52 -5.92 16.45 -4.89
CA ALA A 52 -5.15 15.24 -4.66
C ALA A 52 -3.99 15.09 -5.67
N ARG A 53 -4.24 15.29 -6.95
CA ARG A 53 -3.21 15.24 -8.02
C ARG A 53 -2.14 16.30 -7.83
N THR A 54 -2.55 17.55 -7.59
CA THR A 54 -1.59 18.65 -7.36
C THR A 54 -0.66 18.33 -6.19
N LYS A 55 -1.21 17.81 -5.09
CA LYS A 55 -0.43 17.50 -3.89
C LYS A 55 0.43 16.25 -4.08
N ALA A 56 -0.08 15.21 -4.74
CA ALA A 56 0.67 13.98 -5.02
C ALA A 56 1.90 14.25 -5.90
N ASN A 57 1.77 15.09 -6.93
CA ASN A 57 2.88 15.46 -7.81
C ASN A 57 4.04 16.11 -7.05
N GLN A 58 3.78 16.85 -5.96
CA GLN A 58 4.84 17.41 -5.11
C GLN A 58 5.68 16.34 -4.40
N LEU A 59 5.13 15.14 -4.28
CA LEU A 59 5.80 13.97 -3.68
C LEU A 59 6.33 12.98 -4.73
N ASN A 60 6.27 13.32 -6.04
CA ASN A 60 6.54 12.42 -7.17
C ASN A 60 5.64 11.18 -7.14
N TYR A 61 4.38 11.40 -6.76
CA TYR A 61 3.27 10.45 -6.82
C TYR A 61 2.20 10.96 -7.77
N GLN A 62 1.45 10.05 -8.35
CA GLN A 62 0.32 10.40 -9.23
C GLN A 62 -0.98 9.80 -8.71
N VAL A 63 -2.09 10.45 -9.06
CA VAL A 63 -3.45 9.94 -8.83
C VAL A 63 -4.10 9.66 -10.16
N THR A 64 -4.35 8.39 -10.42
CA THR A 64 -5.06 7.89 -11.61
C THR A 64 -6.50 7.56 -11.25
N GLU A 65 -7.47 8.10 -11.98
CA GLU A 65 -8.85 7.63 -11.94
C GLU A 65 -8.97 6.43 -12.87
N PHE A 66 -9.11 5.25 -12.29
CA PHE A 66 -9.12 3.98 -13.01
C PHE A 66 -10.54 3.44 -13.12
N THR A 67 -11.01 3.18 -14.34
CA THR A 67 -12.30 2.52 -14.59
C THR A 67 -12.09 1.03 -14.83
N ASP A 68 -12.51 0.19 -13.89
CA ASP A 68 -12.48 -1.26 -14.06
C ASP A 68 -13.68 -1.71 -14.90
N THR A 69 -13.39 -2.20 -16.10
CA THR A 69 -14.37 -2.73 -17.05
C THR A 69 -14.48 -4.26 -17.01
N SER A 70 -13.75 -4.93 -16.14
CA SER A 70 -13.79 -6.38 -15.98
C SER A 70 -14.94 -6.88 -15.10
N ILE A 71 -15.69 -5.95 -14.48
CA ILE A 71 -16.89 -6.21 -13.68
C ILE A 71 -18.04 -5.33 -14.19
N SER A 72 -19.29 -5.81 -13.98
CA SER A 72 -20.49 -5.07 -14.38
C SER A 72 -21.37 -4.83 -13.14
N PRO A 73 -21.83 -3.59 -12.89
CA PRO A 73 -21.43 -2.35 -13.59
C PRO A 73 -19.97 -1.98 -13.35
N ASN A 74 -19.37 -1.21 -14.28
CA ASN A 74 -18.01 -0.72 -14.15
C ASN A 74 -17.79 -0.02 -12.79
N GLN A 75 -16.63 -0.28 -12.18
CA GLN A 75 -16.24 0.36 -10.93
C GLN A 75 -15.14 1.40 -11.17
N ILE A 76 -15.16 2.46 -10.39
CA ILE A 76 -14.15 3.53 -10.47
C ILE A 76 -13.31 3.50 -9.20
N PHE A 77 -12.00 3.51 -9.40
CA PHE A 77 -10.99 3.52 -8.34
C PHE A 77 -10.06 4.72 -8.50
N TYR A 78 -9.57 5.25 -7.38
CA TYR A 78 -8.50 6.23 -7.33
C TYR A 78 -7.23 5.51 -6.94
N VAL A 79 -6.27 5.41 -7.87
CA VAL A 79 -4.98 4.75 -7.65
C VAL A 79 -3.95 5.82 -7.34
N LEU A 80 -3.44 5.84 -6.12
CA LEU A 80 -2.33 6.67 -5.68
C LEU A 80 -1.06 5.83 -5.73
N GLU A 81 -0.17 6.14 -6.64
CA GLU A 81 1.04 5.37 -6.92
C GLU A 81 2.23 6.28 -7.25
N LYS A 82 3.43 5.74 -7.17
CA LYS A 82 4.63 6.50 -7.53
C LYS A 82 4.67 6.81 -9.04
N GLU A 83 5.17 7.97 -9.41
CA GLU A 83 5.53 8.25 -10.81
C GLU A 83 6.68 7.34 -11.26
N SER A 84 6.75 7.04 -12.55
CA SER A 84 7.76 6.11 -13.12
C SER A 84 9.20 6.50 -12.77
N THR A 85 9.50 7.79 -12.74
CA THR A 85 10.82 8.36 -12.43
C THR A 85 11.07 8.60 -10.94
N SER A 86 10.05 8.40 -10.09
CA SER A 86 10.15 8.64 -8.66
C SER A 86 11.10 7.65 -7.98
N PRO A 87 12.01 8.12 -7.11
CA PRO A 87 12.81 7.24 -6.26
C PRO A 87 12.05 6.75 -5.02
N ASN A 88 10.82 7.23 -4.80
CA ASN A 88 10.06 6.97 -3.58
C ASN A 88 9.19 5.73 -3.74
N TYR A 89 9.59 4.65 -3.12
CA TYR A 89 8.87 3.36 -3.14
C TYR A 89 8.02 3.17 -1.88
N TRP A 90 7.09 4.12 -1.63
CA TRP A 90 6.25 4.12 -0.41
C TRP A 90 5.01 3.23 -0.49
N GLY A 91 4.73 2.66 -1.66
CA GLY A 91 3.59 1.77 -1.87
C GLY A 91 2.57 2.31 -2.86
N THR A 92 1.55 1.49 -3.10
CA THR A 92 0.39 1.83 -3.93
C THR A 92 -0.87 1.72 -3.08
N TYR A 93 -1.72 2.74 -3.17
CA TYR A 93 -2.94 2.86 -2.37
C TYR A 93 -4.12 3.06 -3.31
N VAL A 94 -5.13 2.22 -3.19
CA VAL A 94 -6.29 2.27 -4.07
C VAL A 94 -7.55 2.50 -3.25
N PHE A 95 -8.35 3.46 -3.67
CA PHE A 95 -9.59 3.83 -3.01
C PHE A 95 -10.76 3.61 -3.97
N SER A 96 -11.78 2.89 -3.53
CA SER A 96 -13.02 2.76 -4.29
C SER A 96 -13.82 4.06 -4.22
N LYS A 97 -14.26 4.56 -5.37
CA LYS A 97 -15.12 5.75 -5.44
C LYS A 97 -16.48 5.48 -4.81
N THR A 98 -17.03 4.29 -5.02
CA THR A 98 -18.34 3.86 -4.52
C THR A 98 -18.23 2.47 -3.89
N PRO A 99 -17.60 2.34 -2.71
CA PRO A 99 -17.42 1.03 -2.08
C PRO A 99 -18.75 0.49 -1.56
N VAL A 100 -18.96 -0.81 -1.67
CA VAL A 100 -20.07 -1.51 -0.99
C VAL A 100 -19.74 -1.71 0.48
N ARG A 101 -18.48 -2.10 0.76
CA ARG A 101 -17.96 -2.25 2.11
C ARG A 101 -17.14 -1.01 2.49
N ASN A 102 -17.85 0.07 2.79
CA ASN A 102 -17.27 1.40 2.96
C ASN A 102 -16.40 1.57 4.21
N ASN A 103 -16.37 0.61 5.11
CA ASN A 103 -15.51 0.58 6.29
C ASN A 103 -14.43 -0.51 6.24
N LEU A 104 -14.35 -1.31 5.18
CA LEU A 104 -13.36 -2.39 5.04
C LEU A 104 -12.12 -1.90 4.28
N ILE A 105 -10.96 -2.09 4.90
CA ILE A 105 -9.65 -1.79 4.33
C ILE A 105 -8.80 -3.07 4.30
N ILE A 106 -8.24 -3.40 3.15
CA ILE A 106 -7.36 -4.55 2.96
C ILE A 106 -5.91 -4.06 2.89
N GLN A 107 -5.00 -4.76 3.55
CA GLN A 107 -3.60 -4.36 3.64
C GLN A 107 -2.66 -5.52 3.32
N ALA A 108 -1.63 -5.28 2.50
CA ALA A 108 -0.55 -6.22 2.24
C ALA A 108 0.81 -5.54 2.50
N PRO A 109 1.36 -5.64 3.71
CA PRO A 109 2.60 -4.96 4.08
C PRO A 109 3.84 -5.61 3.48
N HIS A 110 3.75 -6.87 3.02
CA HIS A 110 4.90 -7.66 2.57
C HIS A 110 4.68 -8.30 1.19
N ILE A 111 4.23 -7.52 0.18
CA ILE A 111 3.82 -7.99 -1.15
C ILE A 111 4.84 -8.86 -1.90
N LYS A 112 6.13 -8.76 -1.57
CA LYS A 112 7.22 -9.52 -2.20
C LYS A 112 7.84 -10.59 -1.30
N TYR A 113 7.63 -10.52 0.01
CA TYR A 113 8.15 -11.51 0.96
C TYR A 113 7.12 -12.61 1.26
N ASP A 114 5.92 -12.20 1.63
CA ASP A 114 4.82 -13.12 1.94
C ASP A 114 4.17 -13.59 0.63
N THR A 115 4.39 -14.86 0.28
CA THR A 115 4.00 -15.41 -1.03
C THR A 115 2.53 -15.14 -1.34
N ASN A 116 2.27 -14.47 -2.47
CA ASN A 116 0.95 -14.14 -3.02
C ASN A 116 0.06 -13.20 -2.18
N THR A 117 0.47 -12.75 -0.99
CA THR A 117 -0.40 -11.89 -0.14
C THR A 117 -0.79 -10.57 -0.81
N GLY A 118 0.10 -9.97 -1.61
CA GLY A 118 -0.24 -8.80 -2.41
C GLY A 118 -1.36 -9.09 -3.42
N LYS A 119 -1.25 -10.19 -4.18
CA LYS A 119 -2.27 -10.61 -5.17
C LYS A 119 -3.58 -11.02 -4.49
N GLN A 120 -3.51 -11.68 -3.34
CA GLN A 120 -4.69 -11.99 -2.52
C GLN A 120 -5.38 -10.72 -2.02
N ALA A 121 -4.62 -9.72 -1.59
CA ALA A 121 -5.17 -8.44 -1.15
C ALA A 121 -5.93 -7.74 -2.28
N VAL A 122 -5.38 -7.72 -3.49
CA VAL A 122 -6.03 -7.16 -4.69
C VAL A 122 -7.31 -7.93 -5.02
N TYR A 123 -7.25 -9.26 -5.01
CA TYR A 123 -8.42 -10.12 -5.24
C TYR A 123 -9.52 -9.87 -4.19
N CYS A 124 -9.16 -9.85 -2.91
CA CYS A 124 -10.11 -9.57 -1.82
C CYS A 124 -10.73 -8.18 -1.98
N PHE A 125 -9.92 -7.15 -2.23
CA PHE A 125 -10.37 -5.77 -2.43
C PHE A 125 -11.42 -5.67 -3.53
N LYS A 126 -11.10 -6.21 -4.71
CA LYS A 126 -11.97 -6.17 -5.89
C LYS A 126 -13.29 -6.91 -5.65
N ASN A 127 -13.22 -8.14 -5.13
CA ASN A 127 -14.40 -9.01 -4.99
C ASN A 127 -15.29 -8.66 -3.79
N THR A 128 -14.78 -7.97 -2.80
CA THR A 128 -15.59 -7.46 -1.67
C THR A 128 -16.08 -6.04 -1.89
N LEU A 129 -15.62 -5.36 -2.94
CA LEU A 129 -15.85 -3.93 -3.16
C LEU A 129 -15.52 -3.11 -1.89
N ALA A 130 -14.36 -3.40 -1.29
CA ALA A 130 -13.89 -2.73 -0.08
C ALA A 130 -13.57 -1.25 -0.33
N ARG A 131 -13.46 -0.48 0.75
CA ARG A 131 -13.12 0.97 0.69
C ARG A 131 -11.75 1.20 0.07
N ALA A 132 -10.75 0.42 0.50
CA ALA A 132 -9.38 0.62 0.05
C ALA A 132 -8.53 -0.65 0.12
N VAL A 133 -7.45 -0.67 -0.66
CA VAL A 133 -6.35 -1.64 -0.51
C VAL A 133 -5.01 -0.91 -0.49
N PHE A 134 -4.11 -1.34 0.41
CA PHE A 134 -2.75 -0.83 0.53
C PHE A 134 -1.75 -1.93 0.19
N LEU A 135 -0.83 -1.62 -0.71
CA LEU A 135 0.26 -2.48 -1.14
C LEU A 135 1.58 -1.81 -0.78
N SER A 136 2.46 -2.50 -0.07
CA SER A 136 3.81 -1.97 0.19
C SER A 136 4.57 -1.72 -1.12
N GLY A 137 5.54 -0.81 -1.09
CA GLY A 137 6.27 -0.42 -2.31
C GLY A 137 7.48 -1.29 -2.64
N THR A 138 7.95 -2.11 -1.68
CA THR A 138 9.16 -2.92 -1.83
C THR A 138 9.05 -4.21 -1.01
N HIS A 139 10.05 -5.09 -1.18
CA HIS A 139 10.29 -6.18 -0.24
C HIS A 139 10.66 -5.62 1.15
N ARG A 140 10.20 -6.28 2.23
CA ARG A 140 10.44 -5.84 3.62
C ARG A 140 11.91 -5.69 4.01
N CYS A 141 12.82 -6.39 3.32
CA CYS A 141 14.27 -6.33 3.55
C CYS A 141 15.00 -5.37 2.60
N ASN A 142 14.29 -4.59 1.77
CA ASN A 142 14.90 -3.76 0.74
C ASN A 142 15.81 -2.65 1.30
N SER A 143 15.43 -2.00 2.40
CA SER A 143 16.23 -0.94 3.02
C SER A 143 17.43 -1.50 3.79
N THR A 144 18.54 -0.76 3.78
CA THR A 144 19.69 -1.02 4.66
C THR A 144 19.47 -0.43 6.06
N ASN A 145 18.63 0.59 6.20
CA ASN A 145 18.35 1.28 7.47
C ASN A 145 17.39 0.48 8.36
N PHE A 146 17.50 0.70 9.67
CA PHE A 146 16.64 0.06 10.66
C PHE A 146 15.52 0.97 11.14
N SER A 147 14.37 0.36 11.40
CA SER A 147 13.21 0.99 12.05
C SER A 147 13.50 1.24 13.53
N SER A 148 12.81 2.23 14.09
CA SER A 148 12.81 2.50 15.53
C SER A 148 11.88 1.59 16.34
N CYS A 149 11.07 0.76 15.68
CA CYS A 149 10.20 -0.21 16.36
C CYS A 149 11.01 -1.22 17.17
N SER A 150 10.54 -1.53 18.36
CA SER A 150 11.14 -2.53 19.25
C SER A 150 11.03 -3.95 18.66
N GLY A 151 11.93 -4.81 19.08
CA GLY A 151 11.98 -6.20 18.64
C GLY A 151 13.00 -6.45 17.52
N THR A 152 13.16 -7.72 17.19
CA THR A 152 14.16 -8.19 16.23
C THR A 152 13.61 -9.30 15.37
N THR A 153 14.25 -9.53 14.23
CA THR A 153 13.92 -10.61 13.29
C THR A 153 15.17 -11.14 12.59
N SER A 154 15.18 -12.41 12.23
CA SER A 154 16.20 -13.02 11.37
C SER A 154 15.79 -13.07 9.90
N VAL A 155 14.62 -12.54 9.54
CA VAL A 155 14.04 -12.63 8.17
C VAL A 155 14.93 -12.00 7.11
N CYS A 156 15.62 -10.90 7.45
CA CYS A 156 16.44 -10.14 6.50
C CYS A 156 17.96 -10.42 6.66
N SER A 157 18.35 -11.38 7.52
CA SER A 157 19.76 -11.68 7.83
C SER A 157 19.89 -13.11 8.38
N SER A 158 21.10 -13.65 8.38
CA SER A 158 21.42 -14.91 9.05
C SER A 158 21.39 -14.83 10.59
N SER A 159 21.35 -13.62 11.15
CA SER A 159 21.27 -13.37 12.60
C SER A 159 20.11 -12.42 12.92
N SER A 160 19.65 -12.45 14.18
CA SER A 160 18.60 -11.55 14.64
C SER A 160 19.08 -10.09 14.62
N GLN A 161 18.28 -9.21 14.01
CA GLN A 161 18.54 -7.76 13.90
C GLN A 161 17.22 -6.97 13.98
N SER A 162 17.30 -5.67 14.22
CA SER A 162 16.14 -4.78 14.19
C SER A 162 15.43 -4.83 12.84
N TYR A 163 14.13 -4.53 12.82
CA TYR A 163 13.37 -4.46 11.57
C TYR A 163 13.91 -3.39 10.63
N LYS A 164 13.79 -3.62 9.32
CA LYS A 164 14.19 -2.62 8.32
C LYS A 164 13.14 -1.52 8.18
N THR A 165 13.57 -0.30 7.78
CA THR A 165 12.61 0.81 7.53
C THR A 165 11.62 0.49 6.39
N SER A 166 11.94 -0.45 5.50
CA SER A 166 11.05 -0.96 4.44
C SER A 166 10.04 -2.01 4.92
N ASP A 167 10.07 -2.39 6.19
CA ASP A 167 9.10 -3.34 6.77
C ASP A 167 7.85 -2.59 7.24
N MET A 168 6.81 -2.58 6.41
CA MET A 168 5.59 -1.81 6.66
C MET A 168 4.80 -2.27 7.88
N ALA A 169 4.97 -3.52 8.31
CA ALA A 169 4.34 -4.04 9.53
C ALA A 169 5.10 -3.64 10.82
N HIS A 170 6.37 -3.22 10.69
CA HIS A 170 7.26 -2.95 11.82
C HIS A 170 7.96 -1.58 11.68
N ASN A 171 7.30 -0.62 11.04
CA ASN A 171 7.79 0.77 10.95
C ASN A 171 6.60 1.74 10.97
N VAL A 172 6.49 2.52 12.03
CA VAL A 172 5.41 3.50 12.20
C VAL A 172 5.61 4.79 11.38
N THR A 173 6.85 5.06 10.92
CA THR A 173 7.17 6.26 10.13
C THR A 173 7.10 5.91 8.64
N THR A 174 5.90 5.60 8.15
CA THR A 174 5.65 5.22 6.77
C THR A 174 4.36 5.83 6.24
N MET A 175 4.25 5.95 4.91
CA MET A 175 2.99 6.31 4.27
C MET A 175 1.90 5.26 4.52
N PHE A 176 2.30 3.99 4.66
CA PHE A 176 1.40 2.88 4.98
C PHE A 176 0.71 3.08 6.33
N GLN A 177 1.48 3.35 7.38
CA GLN A 177 0.94 3.65 8.70
C GLN A 177 0.15 4.96 8.69
N LYS A 178 0.67 6.01 8.03
CA LYS A 178 -0.02 7.30 7.95
C LYS A 178 -1.38 7.22 7.28
N THR A 179 -1.51 6.42 6.21
CA THR A 179 -2.80 6.15 5.57
C THR A 179 -3.73 5.37 6.49
N THR A 180 -3.20 4.40 7.24
CA THR A 180 -3.98 3.63 8.23
C THR A 180 -4.56 4.56 9.31
N GLU A 181 -3.75 5.44 9.89
CA GLU A 181 -4.18 6.42 10.90
C GLU A 181 -5.24 7.38 10.36
N ASN A 182 -5.05 7.88 9.13
CA ASN A 182 -6.00 8.77 8.48
C ASN A 182 -7.37 8.09 8.32
N LEU A 183 -7.40 6.89 7.74
CA LEU A 183 -8.67 6.20 7.53
C LEU A 183 -9.31 5.75 8.85
N PHE A 184 -8.52 5.37 9.84
CA PHE A 184 -9.03 5.05 11.17
C PHE A 184 -9.76 6.25 11.80
N SER A 185 -9.23 7.45 11.60
CA SER A 185 -9.80 8.70 12.15
C SER A 185 -11.02 9.18 11.36
N ASN A 186 -11.07 8.95 10.05
CA ASN A 186 -12.10 9.50 9.16
C ASN A 186 -13.24 8.51 8.84
N ILE A 187 -13.05 7.22 9.07
CA ILE A 187 -14.06 6.19 8.74
C ILE A 187 -14.57 5.53 10.01
N SER A 188 -15.82 5.78 10.35
CA SER A 188 -16.47 5.15 11.52
C SER A 188 -16.52 3.64 11.39
N ASN A 189 -16.20 2.93 12.48
CA ASN A 189 -16.18 1.46 12.53
C ASN A 189 -15.30 0.82 11.46
N SER A 190 -14.18 1.49 11.10
CA SER A 190 -13.24 0.95 10.12
C SER A 190 -12.65 -0.39 10.57
N VAL A 191 -12.56 -1.33 9.64
CA VAL A 191 -12.00 -2.68 9.83
C VAL A 191 -10.81 -2.83 8.90
N PHE A 192 -9.64 -3.08 9.49
CA PHE A 192 -8.41 -3.32 8.75
C PHE A 192 -8.09 -4.82 8.76
N ILE A 193 -7.99 -5.41 7.58
CA ILE A 193 -7.55 -6.80 7.40
C ILE A 193 -6.17 -6.78 6.78
N GLN A 194 -5.17 -7.20 7.54
CA GLN A 194 -3.79 -7.27 7.09
C GLN A 194 -3.44 -8.71 6.72
N LEU A 195 -3.00 -8.92 5.48
CA LEU A 195 -2.64 -10.23 4.95
C LEU A 195 -1.15 -10.48 5.13
N HIS A 196 -0.84 -11.59 5.81
CA HIS A 196 0.51 -12.09 6.03
C HIS A 196 0.65 -13.54 5.58
N GLY A 197 1.84 -13.89 5.09
CA GLY A 197 2.25 -15.27 4.89
C GLY A 197 2.88 -15.84 6.16
N PHE A 198 2.84 -17.15 6.30
CA PHE A 198 3.57 -17.87 7.33
C PHE A 198 4.21 -19.12 6.74
N GLY A 199 5.36 -19.52 7.29
CA GLY A 199 6.00 -20.80 6.95
C GLY A 199 5.29 -21.94 7.67
N LYS A 200 4.98 -23.04 6.94
CA LYS A 200 4.46 -24.25 7.57
C LYS A 200 5.49 -24.78 8.59
N ARG A 201 5.04 -25.02 9.82
CA ARG A 201 5.84 -25.67 10.86
C ARG A 201 5.65 -27.19 10.76
N SER A 202 6.62 -27.96 11.26
CA SER A 202 6.51 -29.43 11.30
C SER A 202 5.33 -29.95 12.13
N SER A 203 4.83 -29.10 13.06
CA SER A 203 3.65 -29.39 13.90
C SER A 203 2.32 -28.95 13.29
N ASP A 204 2.32 -28.27 12.17
CA ASP A 204 1.07 -27.82 11.52
C ASP A 204 0.44 -29.01 10.79
N PRO A 205 -0.90 -29.19 10.86
CA PRO A 205 -1.61 -30.29 10.25
C PRO A 205 -1.56 -30.28 8.72
#